data_b897e864aa8e4f044bbf10d865e938b8
#
_entry.id   b897e864aa8e4f044bbf10d865e938b8
#
_cell.length_a   1.000
_cell.length_b   1.000
_cell.length_c   1.000
_cell.angle_alpha   90.00
_cell.angle_beta   90.00
_cell.angle_gamma   90.00
#
_symmetry.space_group_name_H-M   'P 1'
#
loop_
_entity.id
_entity.type
_entity.pdbx_description
1 polymer ?
#
loop_
_entity_poly.entity_id
_entity_poly.type
_entity_poly.pdbx_seq_one_letter_code
_entity_poly.pdbx_strand_id
1 'polypeptide(L)'
;MEIRRLTYADLPQVIAIERRAFPTPWSLAMFVLELSKASGICLAAFVDDELAGYMICSRYDTVWHIMNIAVDPDRRRHGIASTLLVRLFERVDDPDAQYTLEVRRSNTSAIALYDRFRFRGAGVRRRYYADNGEDALIMWRTPGTLRGTLDDVPGT
;
A
#
# COMPACT_ATOMS: atom_id res chain seq x y z
N MET A 1 -15.77 11.31 3.17
CA MET A 1 -14.95 10.29 2.49
C MET A 1 -15.55 8.91 2.73
N GLU A 2 -15.73 8.16 1.66
CA GLU A 2 -16.24 6.79 1.73
C GLU A 2 -15.14 5.82 1.33
N ILE A 3 -14.94 4.77 2.12
CA ILE A 3 -14.02 3.68 1.78
C ILE A 3 -14.85 2.43 1.53
N ARG A 4 -14.66 1.80 0.38
CA ARG A 4 -15.33 0.56 0.03
C ARG A 4 -14.41 -0.36 -0.77
N ARG A 5 -14.87 -1.57 -1.02
CA ARG A 5 -14.14 -2.53 -1.86
C ARG A 5 -13.96 -1.96 -3.26
N LEU A 6 -12.76 -2.08 -3.79
CA LEU A 6 -12.45 -1.74 -5.17
C LEU A 6 -13.08 -2.78 -6.11
N THR A 7 -13.71 -2.31 -7.16
CA THR A 7 -14.36 -3.18 -8.15
C THR A 7 -13.76 -2.95 -9.54
N TYR A 8 -14.04 -3.86 -10.47
CA TYR A 8 -13.59 -3.70 -11.86
C TYR A 8 -14.14 -2.41 -12.50
N ALA A 9 -15.33 -2.00 -12.11
CA ALA A 9 -15.94 -0.75 -12.62
C ALA A 9 -15.14 0.49 -12.22
N ASP A 10 -14.35 0.43 -11.14
CA ASP A 10 -13.53 1.54 -10.68
C ASP A 10 -12.23 1.68 -11.46
N LEU A 11 -11.82 0.66 -12.21
CA LEU A 11 -10.49 0.62 -12.84
C LEU A 11 -10.19 1.78 -13.79
N PRO A 12 -11.13 2.32 -14.59
CA PRO A 12 -10.81 3.49 -15.40
C PRO A 12 -10.30 4.67 -14.57
N GLN A 13 -10.93 4.94 -13.42
CA GLN A 13 -10.48 5.99 -12.51
C GLN A 13 -9.17 5.64 -11.82
N VAL A 14 -8.99 4.37 -11.44
CA VAL A 14 -7.73 3.88 -10.85
C VAL A 14 -6.57 4.10 -11.81
N ILE A 15 -6.72 3.70 -13.07
CA ILE A 15 -5.68 3.85 -14.09
C ILE A 15 -5.32 5.34 -14.28
N ALA A 16 -6.31 6.21 -14.29
CA ALA A 16 -6.06 7.65 -14.43
C ALA A 16 -5.21 8.20 -13.27
N ILE A 17 -5.49 7.78 -12.04
CA ILE A 17 -4.70 8.18 -10.87
C ILE A 17 -3.31 7.54 -10.93
N GLU A 18 -3.22 6.26 -11.26
CA GLU A 18 -1.96 5.52 -11.31
C GLU A 18 -0.97 6.20 -12.25
N ARG A 19 -1.42 6.58 -13.43
CA ARG A 19 -0.58 7.25 -14.44
C ARG A 19 -0.07 8.61 -13.98
N ARG A 20 -0.83 9.30 -13.15
CA ARG A 20 -0.44 10.61 -12.61
C ARG A 20 0.43 10.49 -11.37
N ALA A 21 0.29 9.41 -10.62
CA ALA A 21 0.95 9.23 -9.33
C ALA A 21 2.34 8.59 -9.44
N PHE A 22 2.57 7.77 -10.47
CA PHE A 22 3.80 6.97 -10.57
C PHE A 22 4.49 7.11 -11.92
N PRO A 23 5.84 7.17 -11.93
CA PRO A 23 6.59 7.22 -13.19
C PRO A 23 6.52 5.91 -13.98
N THR A 24 6.36 4.76 -13.29
CA THR A 24 6.20 3.47 -13.94
C THR A 24 4.89 2.85 -13.45
N PRO A 25 3.75 3.26 -14.06
CA PRO A 25 2.44 2.82 -13.57
C PRO A 25 2.18 1.34 -13.86
N TRP A 26 1.36 0.73 -13.01
CA TRP A 26 0.82 -0.60 -13.29
C TRP A 26 -0.07 -0.55 -14.53
N SER A 27 -0.08 -1.65 -15.28
CA SER A 27 -1.01 -1.85 -16.39
C SER A 27 -2.39 -2.25 -15.88
N LEU A 28 -3.40 -2.12 -16.74
CA LEU A 28 -4.74 -2.63 -16.45
C LEU A 28 -4.70 -4.11 -16.08
N ALA A 29 -3.91 -4.91 -16.82
CA ALA A 29 -3.82 -6.35 -16.57
C ALA A 29 -3.32 -6.67 -15.16
N MET A 30 -2.39 -5.88 -14.62
CA MET A 30 -1.90 -6.07 -13.25
C MET A 30 -2.99 -5.83 -12.22
N PHE A 31 -3.81 -4.80 -12.40
CA PHE A 31 -4.94 -4.54 -11.51
C PHE A 31 -5.99 -5.64 -11.60
N VAL A 32 -6.32 -6.08 -12.80
CA VAL A 32 -7.28 -7.17 -13.01
C VAL A 32 -6.81 -8.44 -12.30
N LEU A 33 -5.52 -8.78 -12.46
CA LEU A 33 -4.95 -9.95 -11.79
C LEU A 33 -5.10 -9.87 -10.27
N GLU A 34 -4.77 -8.73 -9.68
CA GLU A 34 -4.85 -8.57 -8.23
C GLU A 34 -6.29 -8.59 -7.72
N LEU A 35 -7.22 -7.95 -8.44
CA LEU A 35 -8.63 -7.95 -8.08
C LEU A 35 -9.27 -9.34 -8.19
N SER A 36 -8.73 -10.22 -9.04
CA SER A 36 -9.25 -11.58 -9.22
C SER A 36 -8.88 -12.53 -8.09
N LYS A 37 -7.91 -12.16 -7.24
CA LYS A 37 -7.48 -13.00 -6.12
C LYS A 37 -8.52 -13.00 -5.00
N ALA A 38 -8.89 -14.18 -4.52
CA ALA A 38 -9.92 -14.33 -3.49
C ALA A 38 -9.45 -13.87 -2.11
N SER A 39 -8.14 -13.93 -1.84
CA SER A 39 -7.57 -13.69 -0.51
C SER A 39 -7.07 -12.25 -0.31
N GLY A 40 -7.11 -11.41 -1.34
CA GLY A 40 -6.64 -10.04 -1.24
C GLY A 40 -7.68 -9.09 -0.64
N ILE A 41 -7.20 -7.93 -0.23
CA ILE A 41 -8.05 -6.80 0.19
C ILE A 41 -7.70 -5.62 -0.70
N CYS A 42 -8.68 -5.18 -1.51
CA CYS A 42 -8.49 -4.04 -2.42
C CYS A 42 -9.54 -2.99 -2.05
N LEU A 43 -9.08 -1.80 -1.70
CA LEU A 43 -9.94 -0.73 -1.18
C LEU A 43 -9.91 0.50 -2.08
N ALA A 44 -11.04 1.19 -2.15
CA ALA A 44 -11.20 2.43 -2.88
C ALA A 44 -11.73 3.51 -1.95
N ALA A 45 -11.14 4.70 -2.04
CA ALA A 45 -11.57 5.87 -1.29
C ALA A 45 -12.24 6.87 -2.22
N PHE A 46 -13.44 7.29 -1.88
CA PHE A 46 -14.24 8.24 -2.66
C PHE A 46 -14.48 9.51 -1.88
N VAL A 47 -14.35 10.64 -2.56
CA VAL A 47 -14.69 11.97 -2.04
C VAL A 47 -15.62 12.60 -3.06
N ASP A 48 -16.81 13.02 -2.64
CA ASP A 48 -17.83 13.61 -3.52
C ASP A 48 -18.11 12.72 -4.75
N ASP A 49 -18.24 11.42 -4.51
CA ASP A 49 -18.51 10.37 -5.51
C ASP A 49 -17.40 10.19 -6.55
N GLU A 50 -16.24 10.80 -6.35
CA GLU A 50 -15.07 10.62 -7.21
C GLU A 50 -14.01 9.79 -6.51
N LEU A 51 -13.36 8.90 -7.25
CA LEU A 51 -12.23 8.13 -6.71
C LEU A 51 -11.09 9.08 -6.34
N ALA A 52 -10.65 9.02 -5.10
CA ALA A 52 -9.59 9.88 -4.57
C ALA A 52 -8.32 9.10 -4.24
N GLY A 53 -8.43 7.79 -4.05
CA GLY A 53 -7.29 6.95 -3.74
C GLY A 53 -7.69 5.48 -3.70
N TYR A 54 -6.69 4.61 -3.65
CA TYR A 54 -6.94 3.17 -3.63
C TYR A 54 -5.76 2.45 -3.00
N MET A 55 -6.00 1.19 -2.62
CA MET A 55 -4.97 0.31 -2.09
C MET A 55 -5.20 -1.11 -2.56
N ILE A 56 -4.11 -1.76 -2.96
CA ILE A 56 -4.07 -3.17 -3.34
C ILE A 56 -3.24 -3.91 -2.31
N CYS A 57 -3.84 -4.85 -1.61
CA CYS A 57 -3.15 -5.67 -0.62
C CYS A 57 -3.38 -7.14 -0.95
N SER A 58 -2.31 -7.89 -1.07
CA SER A 58 -2.35 -9.34 -1.31
C SER A 58 -1.92 -10.09 -0.07
N ARG A 59 -2.41 -11.32 0.09
CA ARG A 59 -1.99 -12.19 1.15
C ARG A 59 -1.13 -13.31 0.58
N TYR A 60 0.09 -13.42 1.07
CA TYR A 60 1.00 -14.50 0.72
C TYR A 60 1.30 -15.30 1.99
N ASP A 61 0.82 -16.53 2.05
CA ASP A 61 0.89 -17.36 3.24
C ASP A 61 0.18 -16.64 4.40
N THR A 62 0.91 -16.23 5.43
CA THR A 62 0.37 -15.54 6.60
C THR A 62 0.69 -14.03 6.59
N VAL A 63 1.31 -13.53 5.52
CA VAL A 63 1.79 -12.15 5.45
C VAL A 63 0.93 -11.34 4.48
N TRP A 64 0.53 -10.16 4.92
CA TRP A 64 -0.18 -9.19 4.09
C TRP A 64 0.84 -8.27 3.41
N HIS A 65 0.82 -8.25 2.09
CA HIS A 65 1.74 -7.45 1.29
C HIS A 65 0.96 -6.30 0.64
N ILE A 66 1.26 -5.08 1.05
CA ILE A 66 0.69 -3.89 0.40
C ILE A 66 1.42 -3.70 -0.91
N MET A 67 0.74 -4.04 -2.00
CA MET A 67 1.32 -4.05 -3.36
C MET A 67 1.32 -2.67 -3.98
N ASN A 68 0.31 -1.87 -3.68
CA ASN A 68 0.13 -0.55 -4.27
C ASN A 68 -0.82 0.26 -3.40
N ILE A 69 -0.46 1.51 -3.17
CA ILE A 69 -1.32 2.49 -2.50
C ILE A 69 -1.06 3.85 -3.16
N ALA A 70 -2.12 4.51 -3.56
CA ALA A 70 -2.01 5.80 -4.22
C ALA A 70 -3.16 6.72 -3.86
N VAL A 71 -2.87 8.02 -3.87
CA VAL A 71 -3.84 9.08 -3.69
C VAL A 71 -3.75 10.01 -4.89
N ASP A 72 -4.89 10.44 -5.40
CA ASP A 72 -4.95 11.44 -6.47
C ASP A 72 -4.04 12.61 -6.08
N PRO A 73 -3.08 13.00 -6.95
CA PRO A 73 -2.17 14.10 -6.64
C PRO A 73 -2.86 15.41 -6.24
N ASP A 74 -4.08 15.63 -6.72
CA ASP A 74 -4.87 16.84 -6.38
C ASP A 74 -5.57 16.74 -5.02
N ARG A 75 -5.53 15.58 -4.38
CA ARG A 75 -6.24 15.33 -3.13
C ARG A 75 -5.31 14.87 -2.00
N ARG A 76 -4.01 15.10 -2.14
CA ARG A 76 -3.02 14.76 -1.12
C ARG A 76 -3.17 15.65 0.11
N ARG A 77 -2.66 15.19 1.25
CA ARG A 77 -2.69 15.87 2.56
C ARG A 77 -4.09 15.97 3.17
N HIS A 78 -5.02 15.10 2.76
CA HIS A 78 -6.35 15.01 3.34
C HIS A 78 -6.56 13.73 4.15
N GLY A 79 -5.47 13.01 4.47
CA GLY A 79 -5.54 11.80 5.28
C GLY A 79 -6.11 10.58 4.57
N ILE A 80 -6.18 10.58 3.25
CA ILE A 80 -6.77 9.47 2.48
C ILE A 80 -5.94 8.20 2.63
N ALA A 81 -4.61 8.28 2.47
CA ALA A 81 -3.74 7.12 2.62
C ALA A 81 -3.80 6.56 4.04
N SER A 82 -3.79 7.43 5.05
CA SER A 82 -3.93 7.02 6.45
C SER A 82 -5.24 6.29 6.70
N THR A 83 -6.34 6.80 6.14
CA THR A 83 -7.65 6.17 6.29
C THR A 83 -7.70 4.80 5.61
N LEU A 84 -7.08 4.68 4.43
CA LEU A 84 -6.98 3.38 3.74
C LEU A 84 -6.21 2.36 4.59
N LEU A 85 -5.09 2.77 5.20
CA LEU A 85 -4.30 1.89 6.08
C LEU A 85 -5.12 1.46 7.31
N VAL A 86 -5.77 2.39 7.97
CA VAL A 86 -6.61 2.08 9.15
C VAL A 86 -7.70 1.08 8.75
N ARG A 87 -8.37 1.31 7.62
CA ARG A 87 -9.42 0.42 7.15
C ARG A 87 -8.87 -0.97 6.82
N LEU A 88 -7.66 -1.06 6.26
CA LEU A 88 -7.00 -2.35 6.02
C LEU A 88 -6.82 -3.11 7.33
N PHE A 89 -6.28 -2.46 8.35
CA PHE A 89 -6.03 -3.11 9.64
C PHE A 89 -7.34 -3.57 10.30
N GLU A 90 -8.39 -2.78 10.19
CA GLU A 90 -9.72 -3.15 10.69
C GLU A 90 -10.29 -4.37 9.94
N ARG A 91 -10.10 -4.42 8.61
CA ARG A 91 -10.59 -5.53 7.79
C ARG A 91 -9.83 -6.82 8.07
N VAL A 92 -8.54 -6.74 8.28
CA VAL A 92 -7.72 -7.91 8.64
C VAL A 92 -8.10 -8.41 10.04
N ASP A 93 -8.29 -7.48 10.98
CA ASP A 93 -8.79 -7.76 12.34
C ASP A 93 -8.05 -8.91 13.02
N ASP A 94 -6.71 -8.86 12.97
CA ASP A 94 -5.85 -9.88 13.57
C ASP A 94 -4.68 -9.16 14.27
N PRO A 95 -4.62 -9.20 15.61
CA PRO A 95 -3.54 -8.55 16.35
C PRO A 95 -2.16 -9.18 16.10
N ASP A 96 -2.12 -10.39 15.54
CA ASP A 96 -0.87 -11.08 15.23
C ASP A 96 -0.47 -10.91 13.76
N ALA A 97 -1.22 -10.13 12.98
CA ALA A 97 -0.96 -9.96 11.57
C ALA A 97 0.38 -9.29 11.30
N GLN A 98 1.03 -9.75 10.22
CA GLN A 98 2.26 -9.16 9.72
C GLN A 98 1.98 -8.52 8.37
N TYR A 99 2.53 -7.32 8.18
CA TYR A 99 2.38 -6.53 6.95
C TYR A 99 3.75 -6.14 6.43
N THR A 100 3.93 -6.19 5.11
CA THR A 100 5.16 -5.72 4.48
C THR A 100 4.85 -4.91 3.23
N LEU A 101 5.81 -4.09 2.82
CA LEU A 101 5.73 -3.32 1.60
C LEU A 101 7.13 -2.96 1.12
N GLU A 102 7.23 -2.57 -0.14
CA GLU A 102 8.42 -1.93 -0.70
C GLU A 102 8.07 -0.49 -1.06
N VAL A 103 8.96 0.43 -0.77
CA VAL A 103 8.79 1.85 -1.07
C VAL A 103 10.08 2.41 -1.64
N ARG A 104 9.98 3.32 -2.64
CA ARG A 104 11.17 3.99 -3.17
C ARG A 104 11.89 4.71 -2.06
N ARG A 105 13.21 4.55 -2.05
CA ARG A 105 14.05 5.18 -1.03
C ARG A 105 13.89 6.70 -1.00
N SER A 106 13.64 7.32 -2.13
CA SER A 106 13.43 8.76 -2.25
C SER A 106 12.04 9.24 -1.82
N ASN A 107 11.08 8.32 -1.65
CA ASN A 107 9.71 8.69 -1.29
C ASN A 107 9.60 8.91 0.22
N THR A 108 10.17 10.03 0.69
CA THR A 108 10.27 10.33 2.12
C THR A 108 8.92 10.55 2.77
N SER A 109 7.95 11.09 2.03
CA SER A 109 6.60 11.31 2.59
C SER A 109 5.86 9.99 2.83
N ALA A 110 6.00 9.02 1.92
CA ALA A 110 5.41 7.69 2.11
C ALA A 110 6.09 6.95 3.25
N ILE A 111 7.43 7.00 3.32
CA ILE A 111 8.19 6.37 4.41
C ILE A 111 7.74 6.94 5.76
N ALA A 112 7.57 8.25 5.86
CA ALA A 112 7.09 8.90 7.08
C ALA A 112 5.68 8.45 7.44
N LEU A 113 4.80 8.31 6.45
CA LEU A 113 3.45 7.80 6.65
C LEU A 113 3.49 6.39 7.26
N TYR A 114 4.25 5.48 6.63
CA TYR A 114 4.35 4.11 7.11
C TYR A 114 4.98 4.03 8.48
N ASP A 115 5.99 4.87 8.76
CA ASP A 115 6.61 4.95 10.07
C ASP A 115 5.61 5.30 11.17
N ARG A 116 4.69 6.22 10.90
CA ARG A 116 3.63 6.58 11.85
C ARG A 116 2.72 5.40 12.18
N PHE A 117 2.57 4.46 11.25
CA PHE A 117 1.78 3.24 11.47
C PHE A 117 2.63 2.06 11.92
N ARG A 118 3.83 2.33 12.46
CA ARG A 118 4.72 1.33 13.06
C ARG A 118 5.34 0.34 12.07
N PHE A 119 5.37 0.68 10.79
CA PHE A 119 6.23 -0.02 9.85
C PHE A 119 7.68 0.37 10.13
N ARG A 120 8.59 -0.58 10.06
CA ARG A 120 10.02 -0.35 10.28
C ARG A 120 10.82 -0.91 9.13
N GLY A 121 11.89 -0.20 8.74
CA GLY A 121 12.80 -0.63 7.70
C GLY A 121 13.52 -1.90 8.11
N ALA A 122 13.55 -2.90 7.21
CA ALA A 122 14.13 -4.21 7.47
C ALA A 122 15.12 -4.65 6.40
N GLY A 123 15.30 -3.89 5.34
CA GLY A 123 16.21 -4.23 4.28
C GLY A 123 16.01 -3.35 3.07
N VAL A 124 16.86 -3.59 2.07
CA VAL A 124 16.88 -2.81 0.83
C VAL A 124 16.93 -3.79 -0.34
N ARG A 125 16.06 -3.60 -1.33
CA ARG A 125 16.18 -4.27 -2.63
C ARG A 125 16.89 -3.31 -3.56
N ARG A 126 18.13 -3.63 -3.89
CA ARG A 126 18.96 -2.77 -4.73
C ARG A 126 18.45 -2.77 -6.16
N ARG A 127 18.44 -1.58 -6.78
CA ARG A 127 18.05 -1.38 -8.18
C ARG A 127 16.70 -2.01 -8.51
N TYR A 128 15.77 -1.91 -7.56
CA TYR A 128 14.45 -2.54 -7.69
C TYR A 128 13.60 -1.88 -8.76
N TYR A 129 13.66 -0.54 -8.86
CA TYR A 129 12.85 0.22 -9.81
C TYR A 129 13.59 0.41 -11.13
N ALA A 130 13.03 -0.16 -12.21
CA ALA A 130 13.69 -0.22 -13.51
C ALA A 130 13.84 1.14 -14.19
N ASP A 131 12.99 2.11 -13.85
CA ASP A 131 12.97 3.42 -14.49
C ASP A 131 14.25 4.23 -14.23
N ASN A 132 14.76 4.22 -13.01
CA ASN A 132 15.97 4.97 -12.66
C ASN A 132 16.97 4.17 -11.84
N GLY A 133 16.75 2.88 -11.64
CA GLY A 133 17.64 2.03 -10.84
C GLY A 133 17.61 2.31 -9.35
N GLU A 134 16.59 3.00 -8.89
CA GLU A 134 16.46 3.35 -7.47
C GLU A 134 16.23 2.12 -6.60
N ASP A 135 16.80 2.15 -5.38
CA ASP A 135 16.57 1.09 -4.39
C ASP A 135 15.17 1.19 -3.80
N ALA A 136 14.63 0.04 -3.39
CA ALA A 136 13.43 -0.02 -2.57
C ALA A 136 13.80 -0.30 -1.12
N LEU A 137 13.19 0.44 -0.21
CA LEU A 137 13.22 0.11 1.21
C LEU A 137 12.12 -0.89 1.49
N ILE A 138 12.47 -2.01 2.15
CA ILE A 138 11.49 -3.00 2.61
C ILE A 138 11.09 -2.61 4.02
N MET A 139 9.78 -2.49 4.26
CA MET A 139 9.26 -2.14 5.58
C MET A 139 8.31 -3.22 6.09
N TRP A 140 8.29 -3.42 7.41
CA TRP A 140 7.45 -4.39 8.09
C TRP A 140 6.70 -3.76 9.26
N ARG A 141 5.43 -4.13 9.40
CA ARG A 141 4.63 -3.87 10.60
C ARG A 141 4.24 -5.22 11.18
N THR A 142 4.61 -5.46 12.44
CA THR A 142 4.43 -6.75 13.10
C THR A 142 3.93 -6.53 14.53
N PRO A 143 3.51 -7.57 15.25
CA PRO A 143 3.26 -7.44 16.68
C PRO A 143 4.43 -6.82 17.45
N GLY A 144 5.66 -7.20 17.07
CA GLY A 144 6.87 -6.65 17.68
C GLY A 144 7.03 -5.15 17.44
N THR A 145 6.87 -4.69 16.18
CA THR A 145 7.00 -3.26 15.88
C THR A 145 5.94 -2.43 16.60
N LEU A 146 4.75 -2.99 16.82
CA LEU A 146 3.70 -2.32 17.59
C LEU A 146 4.10 -2.12 19.07
N ARG A 147 4.93 -3.01 19.59
CA ARG A 147 5.48 -2.90 20.95
C ARG A 147 6.79 -2.13 21.02
N GLY A 148 7.34 -1.72 19.87
CA GLY A 148 8.60 -1.00 19.80
C GLY A 148 9.85 -1.89 19.71
N THR A 149 9.71 -3.15 19.28
CA THR A 149 10.83 -4.07 19.08
C THR A 149 10.96 -4.46 17.61
N LEU A 150 12.11 -5.08 17.24
CA LEU A 150 12.34 -5.60 15.91
C LEU A 150 12.54 -7.12 15.93
N ASP A 151 12.20 -7.77 17.03
CA ASP A 151 12.52 -9.18 17.28
C ASP A 151 11.86 -10.13 16.27
N ASP A 152 10.67 -9.81 15.79
CA ASP A 152 9.91 -10.62 14.86
C ASP A 152 9.92 -10.08 13.44
N VAL A 153 10.78 -9.11 13.14
CA VAL A 153 10.89 -8.54 11.79
C VAL A 153 11.83 -9.43 10.97
N PRO A 154 11.35 -9.98 9.82
CA PRO A 154 12.20 -10.81 8.97
C PRO A 154 13.43 -10.06 8.46
N GLY A 155 14.56 -10.74 8.38
CA GLY A 155 15.81 -10.18 7.85
C GLY A 155 16.61 -9.32 8.81
N THR A 156 16.19 -9.24 10.08
CA THR A 156 16.96 -8.52 11.11
C THR A 156 17.68 -9.47 12.05
#